data_0c39d5c653993254d4bb49df70e15129
#
_entry.id   0c39d5c653993254d4bb49df70e15129
#
_cell.length_a   1.000
_cell.length_b   1.000
_cell.length_c   1.000
_cell.angle_alpha   90.00
_cell.angle_beta   90.00
_cell.angle_gamma   90.00
#
_symmetry.space_group_name_H-M   'P 1'
#
loop_
_entity.id
_entity.type
_entity.pdbx_description
1 polymer ?
#
loop_
_entity_poly.entity_id
_entity_poly.type
_entity_poly.pdbx_seq_one_letter_code
_entity_poly.pdbx_strand_id
1 'polypeptide(L)'
;MERKGIVAVGNWIVDSVKFIDKYPTKGNLVTITRVEEGLGGCAHNVLIDLAKLKSGLPLYAGGCVGNDRLGEMALNAVRENDIDAGNMKILDGVATSYTDVMSEINGTASRTFFHYRGANAELTPEMVLQTQCPAKIFHLGYLLLLDKLDEADDEYGTVAARVLAGLQEAGYKTSVDVVSEEGDRFRRIILPCLKYTDYLIINEVEAGACCDMQMRDESGAVIWENVKAAAQELLSNGVGSLCVIHFPEGGVAVSKDGFSAERKSDTVPVQDIVSSVGAGDAFCAGCLYAIHERYSLEQMLDFANASARFNLYSATSTEGAPTLEQINDYLKTK
;
A
#
# COMPACT_ATOMS: atom_id res chain seq x y z
N MET A 1 23.23 15.18 9.32
CA MET A 1 22.99 13.82 9.84
C MET A 1 22.49 12.96 8.69
N GLU A 2 22.91 11.70 8.60
CA GLU A 2 22.40 10.77 7.59
C GLU A 2 20.93 10.48 7.90
N ARG A 3 20.07 10.52 6.88
CA ARG A 3 18.64 10.19 7.02
C ARG A 3 18.46 8.71 7.30
N LYS A 4 17.58 8.37 8.24
CA LYS A 4 17.27 6.98 8.61
C LYS A 4 15.76 6.83 8.88
N GLY A 5 15.22 5.67 8.53
CA GLY A 5 13.82 5.35 8.77
C GLY A 5 12.93 5.61 7.56
N ILE A 6 11.65 5.37 7.77
CA ILE A 6 10.61 5.46 6.75
C ILE A 6 9.49 6.36 7.27
N VAL A 7 9.04 7.30 6.45
CA VAL A 7 7.79 8.01 6.65
C VAL A 7 6.78 7.52 5.63
N ALA A 8 5.57 7.18 6.07
CA ALA A 8 4.46 6.93 5.17
C ALA A 8 3.38 8.00 5.36
N VAL A 9 2.97 8.58 4.24
CA VAL A 9 1.95 9.62 4.17
C VAL A 9 0.89 9.19 3.18
N GLY A 10 -0.38 9.42 3.53
CA GLY A 10 -1.49 9.08 2.64
C GLY A 10 -2.74 8.66 3.39
N ASN A 11 -3.31 7.52 2.99
CA ASN A 11 -4.62 7.10 3.45
C ASN A 11 -4.60 6.45 4.83
N TRP A 12 -5.49 6.97 5.68
CA TRP A 12 -5.87 6.44 6.98
C TRP A 12 -7.37 6.16 6.94
N ILE A 13 -7.75 4.88 6.98
CA ILE A 13 -9.12 4.42 6.72
C ILE A 13 -9.56 3.52 7.87
N VAL A 14 -10.81 3.62 8.28
CA VAL A 14 -11.43 2.63 9.16
C VAL A 14 -12.38 1.78 8.34
N ASP A 15 -12.13 0.48 8.28
CA ASP A 15 -13.00 -0.48 7.62
C ASP A 15 -14.04 -1.01 8.60
N SER A 16 -15.31 -0.81 8.29
CA SER A 16 -16.45 -1.36 9.03
C SER A 16 -17.02 -2.54 8.26
N VAL A 17 -16.60 -3.75 8.61
CA VAL A 17 -17.05 -4.98 7.95
C VAL A 17 -18.37 -5.43 8.52
N LYS A 18 -19.41 -5.44 7.69
CA LYS A 18 -20.77 -5.81 8.01
C LYS A 18 -21.10 -7.15 7.37
N PHE A 19 -21.35 -8.16 8.19
CA PHE A 19 -21.67 -9.51 7.73
C PHE A 19 -23.17 -9.64 7.47
N ILE A 20 -23.52 -10.06 6.26
CA ILE A 20 -24.90 -10.23 5.78
C ILE A 20 -25.08 -11.64 5.18
N ASP A 21 -26.29 -12.17 5.19
CA ASP A 21 -26.57 -13.48 4.58
C ASP A 21 -26.39 -13.45 3.06
N LYS A 22 -26.93 -12.43 2.43
CA LYS A 22 -26.83 -12.17 0.98
C LYS A 22 -27.02 -10.70 0.69
N TYR A 23 -26.51 -10.24 -0.45
CA TYR A 23 -26.77 -8.89 -0.92
C TYR A 23 -28.26 -8.73 -1.28
N PRO A 24 -28.99 -7.73 -0.71
CA PRO A 24 -30.41 -7.57 -0.99
C PRO A 24 -30.64 -7.01 -2.39
N THR A 25 -31.76 -7.37 -3.01
CA THR A 25 -32.24 -6.66 -4.18
C THR A 25 -32.53 -5.21 -3.81
N LYS A 26 -32.22 -4.27 -4.72
CA LYS A 26 -32.41 -2.83 -4.51
C LYS A 26 -33.84 -2.54 -3.98
N GLY A 27 -33.90 -1.79 -2.88
CA GLY A 27 -35.14 -1.44 -2.19
C GLY A 27 -35.58 -2.39 -1.08
N ASN A 28 -34.91 -3.54 -0.92
CA ASN A 28 -35.19 -4.51 0.14
C ASN A 28 -34.20 -4.39 1.31
N LEU A 29 -34.60 -4.91 2.45
CA LEU A 29 -33.81 -4.96 3.68
C LEU A 29 -33.08 -6.30 3.81
N VAL A 30 -31.85 -6.26 4.32
CA VAL A 30 -31.14 -7.42 4.84
C VAL A 30 -30.64 -7.11 6.26
N THR A 31 -30.57 -8.13 7.10
CA THR A 31 -30.06 -7.98 8.47
C THR A 31 -28.53 -8.10 8.47
N ILE A 32 -27.86 -7.16 9.14
CA ILE A 32 -26.44 -7.27 9.48
C ILE A 32 -26.37 -8.14 10.73
N THR A 33 -25.67 -9.27 10.64
CA THR A 33 -25.58 -10.27 11.73
C THR A 33 -24.39 -10.00 12.65
N ARG A 34 -23.33 -9.36 12.14
CA ARG A 34 -22.11 -9.03 12.88
C ARG A 34 -21.46 -7.80 12.26
N VAL A 35 -20.79 -6.99 13.07
CA VAL A 35 -19.96 -5.86 12.64
C VAL A 35 -18.58 -6.01 13.25
N GLU A 36 -17.54 -5.83 12.44
CA GLU A 36 -16.16 -5.76 12.87
C GLU A 36 -15.56 -4.45 12.35
N GLU A 37 -14.77 -3.78 13.19
CA GLU A 37 -14.04 -2.59 12.79
C GLU A 37 -12.54 -2.90 12.76
N GLY A 38 -11.86 -2.45 11.74
CA GLY A 38 -10.41 -2.56 11.57
C GLY A 38 -9.84 -1.29 10.95
N LEU A 39 -8.55 -1.08 11.15
CA LEU A 39 -7.84 -0.02 10.47
C LEU A 39 -7.29 -0.52 9.14
N GLY A 40 -7.25 0.38 8.16
CA GLY A 40 -6.79 0.16 6.80
C GLY A 40 -6.20 1.43 6.19
N GLY A 41 -5.93 1.37 4.90
CA GLY A 41 -5.23 2.40 4.14
C GLY A 41 -3.72 2.14 4.09
N CYS A 42 -3.10 2.44 2.96
CA CYS A 42 -1.70 2.11 2.70
C CYS A 42 -0.75 2.67 3.77
N ALA A 43 -0.83 3.95 4.08
CA ALA A 43 0.06 4.57 5.07
C ALA A 43 -0.04 3.89 6.44
N HIS A 44 -1.27 3.55 6.88
CA HIS A 44 -1.50 2.80 8.11
C HIS A 44 -0.89 1.41 8.01
N ASN A 45 -1.29 0.62 7.01
CA ASN A 45 -0.92 -0.80 6.92
C ASN A 45 0.59 -0.97 6.81
N VAL A 46 1.24 -0.23 5.91
CA VAL A 46 2.70 -0.27 5.72
C VAL A 46 3.45 0.08 7.01
N LEU A 47 3.02 1.12 7.74
CA LEU A 47 3.70 1.52 8.98
C LEU A 47 3.51 0.51 10.11
N ILE A 48 2.31 -0.05 10.27
CA ILE A 48 2.06 -1.07 11.30
C ILE A 48 2.83 -2.34 11.01
N ASP A 49 2.88 -2.78 9.74
CA ASP A 49 3.66 -3.95 9.33
C ASP A 49 5.16 -3.74 9.59
N LEU A 50 5.69 -2.57 9.25
CA LEU A 50 7.08 -2.20 9.56
C LEU A 50 7.36 -2.14 11.07
N ALA A 51 6.43 -1.62 11.87
CA ALA A 51 6.57 -1.56 13.33
C ALA A 51 6.59 -2.96 13.95
N LYS A 52 5.71 -3.85 13.46
CA LYS A 52 5.63 -5.24 13.92
C LYS A 52 6.86 -6.09 13.59
N LEU A 53 7.68 -5.68 12.61
CA LEU A 53 9.01 -6.28 12.40
C LEU A 53 9.92 -6.15 13.64
N LYS A 54 9.67 -5.18 14.51
CA LYS A 54 10.51 -4.90 15.71
C LYS A 54 11.99 -4.73 15.38
N SER A 55 12.29 -4.18 14.23
CA SER A 55 13.65 -3.97 13.73
C SER A 55 14.40 -2.79 14.37
N GLY A 56 13.69 -1.94 15.12
CA GLY A 56 14.23 -0.68 15.64
C GLY A 56 14.39 0.41 14.57
N LEU A 57 13.77 0.24 13.41
CA LEU A 57 13.73 1.25 12.36
C LEU A 57 12.84 2.42 12.78
N PRO A 58 13.30 3.69 12.75
CA PRO A 58 12.45 4.84 13.02
C PRO A 58 11.32 4.96 12.00
N LEU A 59 10.08 5.11 12.48
CA LEU A 59 8.88 5.20 11.64
C LEU A 59 8.11 6.48 11.96
N TYR A 60 7.59 7.12 10.91
CA TYR A 60 6.90 8.39 10.99
C TYR A 60 5.59 8.32 10.21
N ALA A 61 4.50 8.74 10.83
CA ALA A 61 3.17 8.76 10.24
C ALA A 61 2.81 10.17 9.77
N GLY A 62 2.22 10.28 8.58
CA GLY A 62 1.64 11.52 8.08
C GLY A 62 0.34 11.26 7.32
N GLY A 63 -0.52 12.26 7.30
CA GLY A 63 -1.84 12.18 6.68
C GLY A 63 -2.88 12.95 7.46
N CYS A 64 -4.15 12.76 7.12
CA CYS A 64 -5.27 13.46 7.73
C CYS A 64 -6.27 12.49 8.34
N VAL A 65 -6.76 12.85 9.53
CA VAL A 65 -7.90 12.21 10.18
C VAL A 65 -8.87 13.28 10.68
N GLY A 66 -10.13 12.95 10.86
CA GLY A 66 -11.10 13.83 11.48
C GLY A 66 -10.93 13.93 13.00
N ASN A 67 -11.47 15.00 13.59
CA ASN A 67 -11.57 15.13 15.04
C ASN A 67 -12.79 14.32 15.54
N ASP A 68 -12.71 13.00 15.41
CA ASP A 68 -13.77 12.05 15.75
C ASP A 68 -13.21 10.73 16.31
N ARG A 69 -14.10 9.82 16.73
CA ARG A 69 -13.74 8.51 17.29
C ARG A 69 -12.86 7.68 16.35
N LEU A 70 -13.13 7.73 15.06
CA LEU A 70 -12.36 6.96 14.07
C LEU A 70 -10.95 7.52 13.90
N GLY A 71 -10.82 8.85 13.92
CA GLY A 71 -9.52 9.54 13.92
C GLY A 71 -8.70 9.24 15.18
N GLU A 72 -9.35 9.20 16.34
CA GLU A 72 -8.68 8.80 17.58
C GLU A 72 -8.21 7.34 17.52
N MET A 73 -9.02 6.44 16.95
CA MET A 73 -8.64 5.04 16.74
C MET A 73 -7.37 4.92 15.88
N ALA A 74 -7.28 5.66 14.76
CA ALA A 74 -6.11 5.67 13.91
C ALA A 74 -4.86 6.22 14.64
N LEU A 75 -5.00 7.33 15.38
CA LEU A 75 -3.90 7.92 16.14
C LEU A 75 -3.42 7.04 17.29
N ASN A 76 -4.33 6.30 17.92
CA ASN A 76 -3.96 5.34 18.98
C ASN A 76 -3.14 4.18 18.42
N ALA A 77 -3.52 3.63 17.25
CA ALA A 77 -2.73 2.59 16.59
C ALA A 77 -1.29 3.04 16.29
N VAL A 78 -1.11 4.30 15.85
CA VAL A 78 0.22 4.90 15.63
C VAL A 78 1.02 4.92 16.93
N ARG A 79 0.42 5.40 18.04
CA ARG A 79 1.08 5.54 19.35
C ARG A 79 1.41 4.18 19.97
N GLU A 80 0.51 3.22 19.90
CA GLU A 80 0.66 1.87 20.46
C GLU A 80 1.76 1.05 19.77
N ASN A 81 2.14 1.45 18.55
CA ASN A 81 3.21 0.83 17.78
C ASN A 81 4.50 1.66 17.73
N ASP A 82 4.66 2.65 18.67
CA ASP A 82 5.85 3.49 18.77
C ASP A 82 6.21 4.25 17.47
N ILE A 83 5.21 4.62 16.68
CA ILE A 83 5.35 5.38 15.43
C ILE A 83 5.18 6.87 15.76
N ASP A 84 6.07 7.72 15.25
CA ASP A 84 5.98 9.18 15.41
C ASP A 84 4.79 9.73 14.63
N ALA A 85 3.82 10.34 15.34
CA ALA A 85 2.60 10.93 14.78
C ALA A 85 2.74 12.44 14.49
N GLY A 86 3.93 13.01 14.57
CA GLY A 86 4.14 14.47 14.47
C GLY A 86 3.66 15.12 13.17
N ASN A 87 3.51 14.34 12.10
CA ASN A 87 3.03 14.82 10.82
C ASN A 87 1.55 14.43 10.53
N MET A 88 0.85 13.82 11.48
CA MET A 88 -0.59 13.61 11.38
C MET A 88 -1.35 14.90 11.61
N LYS A 89 -2.38 15.16 10.80
CA LYS A 89 -3.25 16.33 10.90
C LYS A 89 -4.65 15.91 11.35
N ILE A 90 -5.15 16.55 12.39
CA ILE A 90 -6.53 16.38 12.87
C ILE A 90 -7.35 17.52 12.30
N LEU A 91 -8.39 17.21 11.54
CA LEU A 91 -9.23 18.18 10.83
C LEU A 91 -10.58 18.32 11.55
N ASP A 92 -10.91 19.57 11.95
CA ASP A 92 -12.22 19.89 12.51
C ASP A 92 -13.29 19.99 11.42
N GLY A 93 -14.47 19.46 11.68
CA GLY A 93 -15.62 19.55 10.77
C GLY A 93 -15.55 18.57 9.57
N VAL A 94 -14.53 17.74 9.50
CA VAL A 94 -14.39 16.68 8.49
C VAL A 94 -14.33 15.34 9.19
N ALA A 95 -15.13 14.36 8.75
CA ALA A 95 -15.08 13.03 9.33
C ALA A 95 -13.86 12.24 8.82
N THR A 96 -13.33 11.36 9.67
CA THR A 96 -12.30 10.40 9.26
C THR A 96 -12.81 9.51 8.12
N SER A 97 -11.92 9.18 7.19
CA SER A 97 -12.23 8.31 6.07
C SER A 97 -12.58 6.89 6.55
N TYR A 98 -13.61 6.30 5.96
CA TYR A 98 -14.02 4.94 6.32
C TYR A 98 -14.54 4.17 5.11
N THR A 99 -14.56 2.86 5.23
CA THR A 99 -15.18 1.97 4.23
C THR A 99 -16.20 1.07 4.92
N ASP A 100 -17.46 1.14 4.47
CA ASP A 100 -18.46 0.13 4.80
C ASP A 100 -18.27 -1.07 3.86
N VAL A 101 -17.89 -2.21 4.43
CA VAL A 101 -17.67 -3.45 3.68
C VAL A 101 -18.82 -4.40 3.94
N MET A 102 -19.65 -4.67 2.93
CA MET A 102 -20.67 -5.69 3.00
C MET A 102 -20.07 -7.03 2.61
N SER A 103 -19.99 -7.96 3.58
CA SER A 103 -19.41 -9.29 3.41
C SER A 103 -20.50 -10.36 3.48
N GLU A 104 -20.69 -11.12 2.39
CA GLU A 104 -21.63 -12.24 2.37
C GLU A 104 -21.06 -13.45 3.09
N ILE A 105 -21.86 -14.06 4.02
CA ILE A 105 -21.46 -15.25 4.79
C ILE A 105 -21.90 -16.57 4.13
N ASN A 106 -22.77 -16.51 3.13
CA ASN A 106 -23.34 -17.68 2.46
C ASN A 106 -22.67 -17.93 1.10
N GLY A 107 -21.58 -18.67 1.10
CA GLY A 107 -21.07 -19.42 -0.04
C GLY A 107 -20.03 -18.77 -0.92
N THR A 108 -20.05 -17.47 -1.23
CA THR A 108 -19.11 -16.86 -2.17
C THR A 108 -18.02 -16.00 -1.50
N ALA A 109 -18.15 -15.71 -0.20
CA ALA A 109 -17.30 -14.75 0.53
C ALA A 109 -17.15 -13.41 -0.24
N SER A 110 -18.17 -13.04 -1.03
CA SER A 110 -18.19 -11.83 -1.85
C SER A 110 -18.20 -10.61 -0.95
N ARG A 111 -17.45 -9.58 -1.34
CA ARG A 111 -17.37 -8.31 -0.62
C ARG A 111 -17.72 -7.17 -1.56
N THR A 112 -18.45 -6.16 -1.03
CA THR A 112 -18.76 -4.91 -1.72
C THR A 112 -18.35 -3.76 -0.81
N PHE A 113 -17.66 -2.77 -1.39
CA PHE A 113 -17.04 -1.68 -0.65
C PHE A 113 -17.77 -0.37 -0.93
N PHE A 114 -18.13 0.35 0.13
CA PHE A 114 -18.67 1.71 0.06
C PHE A 114 -17.72 2.63 0.78
N HIS A 115 -16.90 3.33 0.03
CA HIS A 115 -15.85 4.17 0.57
C HIS A 115 -16.25 5.63 0.71
N TYR A 116 -16.06 6.18 1.91
CA TYR A 116 -16.17 7.60 2.21
C TYR A 116 -14.77 8.22 2.28
N ARG A 117 -14.47 9.13 1.38
CA ARG A 117 -13.16 9.77 1.23
C ARG A 117 -12.74 10.56 2.47
N GLY A 118 -13.67 11.33 3.08
CA GLY A 118 -13.47 12.05 4.35
C GLY A 118 -12.18 12.85 4.41
N ALA A 119 -11.48 12.74 5.53
CA ALA A 119 -10.26 13.49 5.78
C ALA A 119 -9.12 13.21 4.79
N ASN A 120 -9.06 12.03 4.17
CA ASN A 120 -8.05 11.73 3.15
C ASN A 120 -8.20 12.63 1.91
N ALA A 121 -9.45 13.01 1.53
CA ALA A 121 -9.71 13.94 0.44
C ALA A 121 -9.16 15.35 0.71
N GLU A 122 -8.94 15.69 1.97
CA GLU A 122 -8.45 17.00 2.40
C GLU A 122 -6.92 17.08 2.56
N LEU A 123 -6.20 16.00 2.27
CA LEU A 123 -4.73 16.00 2.32
C LEU A 123 -4.17 16.88 1.19
N THR A 124 -3.72 18.08 1.54
CA THR A 124 -3.20 19.06 0.56
C THR A 124 -1.72 18.83 0.25
N PRO A 125 -1.24 19.32 -0.92
CA PRO A 125 0.17 19.32 -1.26
C PRO A 125 1.05 19.96 -0.18
N GLU A 126 0.60 21.07 0.41
CA GLU A 126 1.33 21.80 1.44
C GLU A 126 1.48 20.96 2.72
N MET A 127 0.43 20.22 3.10
CA MET A 127 0.50 19.32 4.28
C MET A 127 1.54 18.22 4.07
N VAL A 128 1.64 17.67 2.86
CA VAL A 128 2.63 16.65 2.53
C VAL A 128 4.04 17.24 2.50
N LEU A 129 4.24 18.37 1.82
CA LEU A 129 5.55 19.04 1.71
C LEU A 129 6.05 19.60 3.04
N GLN A 130 5.16 19.89 3.99
CA GLN A 130 5.53 20.31 5.35
C GLN A 130 5.94 19.16 6.27
N THR A 131 5.90 17.91 5.78
CA THR A 131 6.36 16.76 6.57
C THR A 131 7.84 16.93 6.94
N GLN A 132 8.11 16.96 8.23
CA GLN A 132 9.47 17.13 8.76
C GLN A 132 9.87 15.92 9.59
N CYS A 133 10.75 15.11 9.07
CA CYS A 133 11.35 13.99 9.78
C CYS A 133 12.69 13.60 9.13
N PRO A 134 13.59 12.96 9.88
CA PRO A 134 14.87 12.51 9.33
C PRO A 134 14.78 11.19 8.55
N ALA A 135 13.58 10.80 8.08
CA ALA A 135 13.39 9.58 7.30
C ALA A 135 14.21 9.58 6.00
N LYS A 136 14.71 8.43 5.61
CA LYS A 136 15.40 8.21 4.33
C LYS A 136 14.41 8.00 3.18
N ILE A 137 13.35 7.22 3.43
CA ILE A 137 12.32 6.88 2.44
C ILE A 137 11.04 7.61 2.82
N PHE A 138 10.43 8.27 1.84
CA PHE A 138 9.09 8.82 1.89
C PHE A 138 8.17 7.97 1.03
N HIS A 139 7.26 7.26 1.65
CA HIS A 139 6.26 6.43 0.99
C HIS A 139 4.93 7.19 0.90
N LEU A 140 4.43 7.42 -0.30
CA LEU A 140 3.15 8.07 -0.58
C LEU A 140 2.15 7.03 -1.12
N GLY A 141 1.11 6.76 -0.43
CA GLY A 141 0.06 5.80 -0.82
C GLY A 141 -1.28 6.06 -0.14
N TYR A 142 -2.40 5.78 -0.78
CA TYR A 142 -2.57 5.35 -2.18
C TYR A 142 -2.82 6.54 -3.08
N LEU A 143 -2.11 6.68 -4.19
CA LEU A 143 -2.61 7.50 -5.28
C LEU A 143 -3.91 6.89 -5.81
N LEU A 144 -4.74 7.69 -6.50
CA LEU A 144 -6.13 7.41 -6.90
C LEU A 144 -7.16 7.55 -5.76
N LEU A 145 -6.72 7.66 -4.50
CA LEU A 145 -7.58 7.94 -3.34
C LEU A 145 -7.22 9.24 -2.58
N LEU A 146 -6.37 10.08 -3.14
CA LEU A 146 -5.93 11.35 -2.54
C LEU A 146 -6.40 12.52 -3.44
N ASP A 147 -7.68 12.90 -3.32
CA ASP A 147 -8.38 13.75 -4.29
C ASP A 147 -7.59 15.00 -4.69
N LYS A 148 -7.02 15.75 -3.73
CA LYS A 148 -6.23 16.96 -4.01
C LYS A 148 -4.86 16.70 -4.64
N LEU A 149 -4.30 15.52 -4.43
CA LEU A 149 -3.04 15.12 -5.05
C LEU A 149 -3.26 14.51 -6.44
N ASP A 150 -4.43 13.91 -6.66
CA ASP A 150 -4.83 13.32 -7.94
C ASP A 150 -5.28 14.36 -8.98
N GLU A 151 -5.41 15.65 -8.58
CA GLU A 151 -5.74 16.73 -9.48
C GLU A 151 -4.69 16.94 -10.59
N ALA A 152 -5.11 17.46 -11.73
CA ALA A 152 -4.20 17.82 -12.81
C ALA A 152 -3.31 19.00 -12.40
N ASP A 153 -2.06 19.00 -12.87
CA ASP A 153 -1.10 20.09 -12.72
C ASP A 153 -0.50 20.40 -14.10
N ASP A 154 -0.53 21.66 -14.50
CA ASP A 154 -0.13 22.09 -15.85
C ASP A 154 1.36 21.87 -16.17
N GLU A 155 2.22 21.86 -15.14
CA GLU A 155 3.67 21.70 -15.30
C GLU A 155 4.11 20.24 -15.08
N TYR A 156 3.56 19.58 -14.07
CA TYR A 156 3.99 18.26 -13.64
C TYR A 156 3.06 17.14 -14.10
N GLY A 157 1.92 17.48 -14.71
CA GLY A 157 0.88 16.54 -15.12
C GLY A 157 -0.11 16.21 -14.01
N THR A 158 0.35 16.04 -12.76
CA THR A 158 -0.48 15.90 -11.56
C THR A 158 0.12 16.63 -10.37
N VAL A 159 -0.74 17.02 -9.43
CA VAL A 159 -0.31 17.61 -8.15
C VAL A 159 0.59 16.64 -7.37
N ALA A 160 0.28 15.34 -7.41
CA ALA A 160 1.13 14.31 -6.79
C ALA A 160 2.55 14.29 -7.37
N ALA A 161 2.69 14.42 -8.69
CA ALA A 161 4.00 14.48 -9.33
C ALA A 161 4.82 15.69 -8.87
N ARG A 162 4.18 16.86 -8.74
CA ARG A 162 4.81 18.07 -8.18
C ARG A 162 5.23 17.88 -6.72
N VAL A 163 4.38 17.25 -5.91
CA VAL A 163 4.70 16.92 -4.52
C VAL A 163 5.89 15.97 -4.42
N LEU A 164 5.92 14.90 -5.21
CA LEU A 164 7.03 13.95 -5.26
C LEU A 164 8.34 14.62 -5.68
N ALA A 165 8.30 15.55 -6.66
CA ALA A 165 9.46 16.34 -7.05
C ALA A 165 10.01 17.16 -5.86
N GLY A 166 9.14 17.87 -5.14
CA GLY A 166 9.54 18.65 -3.96
C GLY A 166 10.09 17.78 -2.82
N LEU A 167 9.59 16.55 -2.66
CA LEU A 167 10.11 15.61 -1.66
C LEU A 167 11.53 15.11 -2.04
N GLN A 168 11.79 14.86 -3.33
CA GLN A 168 13.15 14.53 -3.81
C GLN A 168 14.11 15.71 -3.61
N GLU A 169 13.69 16.94 -3.89
CA GLU A 169 14.48 18.16 -3.64
C GLU A 169 14.77 18.33 -2.14
N ALA A 170 13.83 17.96 -1.25
CA ALA A 170 14.03 17.90 0.19
C ALA A 170 14.95 16.75 0.66
N GLY A 171 15.42 15.91 -0.27
CA GLY A 171 16.40 14.85 -0.03
C GLY A 171 15.82 13.52 0.44
N TYR A 172 14.52 13.29 0.27
CA TYR A 172 13.91 11.98 0.47
C TYR A 172 14.14 11.07 -0.74
N LYS A 173 14.17 9.78 -0.50
CA LYS A 173 13.93 8.76 -1.52
C LYS A 173 12.43 8.47 -1.56
N THR A 174 11.81 8.72 -2.70
CA THR A 174 10.36 8.61 -2.86
C THR A 174 9.93 7.19 -3.22
N SER A 175 8.87 6.73 -2.60
CA SER A 175 8.20 5.47 -2.92
C SER A 175 6.71 5.73 -3.11
N VAL A 176 6.11 5.05 -4.07
CA VAL A 176 4.68 5.20 -4.40
C VAL A 176 4.03 3.83 -4.47
N ASP A 177 2.83 3.78 -3.92
CA ASP A 177 1.86 2.70 -4.09
C ASP A 177 0.52 3.29 -4.54
N VAL A 178 -0.33 2.48 -5.13
CA VAL A 178 -1.61 2.89 -5.70
C VAL A 178 -2.71 1.93 -5.25
N VAL A 179 -3.97 2.34 -5.42
CA VAL A 179 -5.10 1.44 -5.19
C VAL A 179 -5.59 0.87 -6.51
N SER A 180 -5.94 -0.40 -6.52
CA SER A 180 -6.62 -1.00 -7.66
C SER A 180 -8.05 -0.47 -7.76
N GLU A 181 -8.33 0.37 -8.73
CA GLU A 181 -9.69 0.86 -9.04
C GLU A 181 -10.06 0.50 -10.49
N GLU A 182 -11.36 0.44 -10.78
CA GLU A 182 -11.86 0.34 -12.14
C GLU A 182 -11.89 1.72 -12.81
N GLY A 183 -11.21 1.88 -13.96
CA GLY A 183 -11.24 3.13 -14.71
C GLY A 183 -9.99 3.41 -15.53
N ASP A 184 -9.96 4.58 -16.14
CA ASP A 184 -8.88 5.06 -17.00
C ASP A 184 -7.88 5.99 -16.29
N ARG A 185 -8.06 6.20 -14.97
CA ARG A 185 -7.29 7.18 -14.19
C ARG A 185 -5.83 6.77 -14.00
N PHE A 186 -5.50 5.46 -14.03
CA PHE A 186 -4.14 4.97 -13.79
C PHE A 186 -3.10 5.70 -14.63
N ARG A 187 -3.23 5.69 -15.94
CA ARG A 187 -2.24 6.32 -16.83
C ARG A 187 -2.13 7.82 -16.61
N ARG A 188 -3.27 8.48 -16.39
CA ARG A 188 -3.32 9.93 -16.21
C ARG A 188 -2.68 10.40 -14.91
N ILE A 189 -2.82 9.63 -13.83
CA ILE A 189 -2.34 10.00 -12.49
C ILE A 189 -0.96 9.42 -12.21
N ILE A 190 -0.72 8.15 -12.55
CA ILE A 190 0.50 7.46 -12.16
C ILE A 190 1.68 7.79 -13.09
N LEU A 191 1.48 7.81 -14.42
CA LEU A 191 2.60 8.04 -15.34
C LEU A 191 3.34 9.36 -15.11
N PRO A 192 2.69 10.50 -14.83
CA PRO A 192 3.41 11.72 -14.47
C PRO A 192 4.25 11.60 -13.20
N CYS A 193 3.83 10.76 -12.24
CA CYS A 193 4.54 10.57 -10.97
C CYS A 193 5.82 9.74 -11.11
N LEU A 194 5.91 8.87 -12.13
CA LEU A 194 7.05 7.94 -12.28
C LEU A 194 8.39 8.62 -12.29
N LYS A 195 8.50 9.78 -12.94
CA LYS A 195 9.72 10.59 -13.06
C LYS A 195 10.26 11.07 -11.70
N TYR A 196 9.39 11.15 -10.70
CA TYR A 196 9.69 11.61 -9.35
C TYR A 196 9.53 10.51 -8.30
N THR A 197 9.51 9.24 -8.75
CA THR A 197 9.41 8.05 -7.91
C THR A 197 10.71 7.27 -7.98
N ASP A 198 11.41 7.12 -6.84
CA ASP A 198 12.61 6.28 -6.78
C ASP A 198 12.24 4.78 -6.74
N TYR A 199 11.21 4.42 -5.98
CA TYR A 199 10.76 3.04 -5.78
C TYR A 199 9.27 2.93 -6.08
N LEU A 200 8.92 2.24 -7.15
CA LEU A 200 7.52 1.91 -7.49
C LEU A 200 7.25 0.47 -7.08
N ILE A 201 6.28 0.28 -6.18
CA ILE A 201 5.89 -1.05 -5.68
C ILE A 201 4.38 -1.18 -5.90
N ILE A 202 3.99 -1.98 -6.87
CA ILE A 202 2.59 -2.12 -7.31
C ILE A 202 2.27 -3.58 -7.65
N ASN A 203 0.98 -3.91 -7.76
CA ASN A 203 0.56 -5.24 -8.18
C ASN A 203 0.49 -5.38 -9.71
N GLU A 204 0.29 -6.61 -10.19
CA GLU A 204 0.26 -6.91 -11.62
C GLU A 204 -0.93 -6.26 -12.35
N VAL A 205 -2.06 -6.06 -11.65
CA VAL A 205 -3.26 -5.43 -12.25
C VAL A 205 -2.98 -3.95 -12.50
N GLU A 206 -2.39 -3.28 -11.54
CA GLU A 206 -1.99 -1.87 -11.60
C GLU A 206 -0.91 -1.65 -12.66
N ALA A 207 0.09 -2.52 -12.70
CA ALA A 207 1.13 -2.49 -13.74
C ALA A 207 0.53 -2.69 -15.14
N GLY A 208 -0.41 -3.64 -15.28
CA GLY A 208 -1.14 -3.87 -16.52
C GLY A 208 -1.93 -2.66 -16.97
N ALA A 209 -2.62 -1.99 -16.06
CA ALA A 209 -3.36 -0.76 -16.34
C ALA A 209 -2.44 0.41 -16.74
N CYS A 210 -1.25 0.53 -16.13
CA CYS A 210 -0.27 1.55 -16.49
C CYS A 210 0.33 1.33 -17.89
N CYS A 211 0.65 0.08 -18.26
CA CYS A 211 1.36 -0.27 -19.49
C CYS A 211 0.43 -0.72 -20.63
N ASP A 212 -0.88 -0.80 -20.40
CA ASP A 212 -1.85 -1.38 -21.34
C ASP A 212 -1.42 -2.81 -21.76
N MET A 213 -1.06 -3.63 -20.77
CA MET A 213 -0.46 -4.95 -20.99
C MET A 213 -1.22 -6.03 -20.23
N GLN A 214 -1.48 -7.15 -20.89
CA GLN A 214 -2.13 -8.30 -20.27
C GLN A 214 -1.14 -9.03 -19.35
N MET A 215 -1.48 -9.15 -18.07
CA MET A 215 -0.62 -9.78 -17.06
C MET A 215 -0.96 -11.25 -16.80
N ARG A 216 -2.15 -11.70 -17.18
CA ARG A 216 -2.60 -13.07 -17.01
C ARG A 216 -3.13 -13.64 -18.32
N ASP A 217 -2.88 -14.92 -18.57
CA ASP A 217 -3.41 -15.62 -19.74
C ASP A 217 -4.90 -16.00 -19.54
N GLU A 218 -5.48 -16.67 -20.55
CA GLU A 218 -6.88 -17.10 -20.52
C GLU A 218 -7.20 -18.10 -19.39
N SER A 219 -6.21 -18.81 -18.87
CA SER A 219 -6.35 -19.71 -17.71
C SER A 219 -6.27 -18.99 -16.36
N GLY A 220 -5.93 -17.69 -16.36
CA GLY A 220 -5.67 -16.90 -15.17
C GLY A 220 -4.24 -17.00 -14.64
N ALA A 221 -3.34 -17.74 -15.32
CA ALA A 221 -1.95 -17.84 -14.91
C ALA A 221 -1.17 -16.56 -15.26
N VAL A 222 -0.25 -16.15 -14.38
CA VAL A 222 0.59 -14.97 -14.59
C VAL A 222 1.55 -15.17 -15.74
N ILE A 223 1.61 -14.19 -16.64
CA ILE A 223 2.59 -14.12 -17.74
C ILE A 223 3.82 -13.38 -17.22
N TRP A 224 4.76 -14.09 -16.63
CA TRP A 224 5.96 -13.55 -15.98
C TRP A 224 6.80 -12.65 -16.90
N GLU A 225 6.87 -12.98 -18.18
CA GLU A 225 7.57 -12.19 -19.20
C GLU A 225 6.93 -10.82 -19.37
N ASN A 226 5.59 -10.75 -19.37
CA ASN A 226 4.86 -9.49 -19.47
C ASN A 226 5.04 -8.64 -18.19
N VAL A 227 5.00 -9.26 -17.01
CA VAL A 227 5.26 -8.58 -15.74
C VAL A 227 6.65 -7.94 -15.73
N LYS A 228 7.67 -8.68 -16.19
CA LYS A 228 9.04 -8.17 -16.32
C LYS A 228 9.14 -7.05 -17.34
N ALA A 229 8.48 -7.19 -18.50
CA ALA A 229 8.45 -6.17 -19.53
C ALA A 229 7.78 -4.89 -19.03
N ALA A 230 6.67 -5.00 -18.29
CA ALA A 230 6.02 -3.86 -17.68
C ALA A 230 6.93 -3.13 -16.66
N ALA A 231 7.65 -3.88 -15.81
CA ALA A 231 8.59 -3.26 -14.88
C ALA A 231 9.71 -2.49 -15.63
N GLN A 232 10.20 -3.03 -16.75
CA GLN A 232 11.18 -2.36 -17.61
C GLN A 232 10.60 -1.12 -18.30
N GLU A 233 9.35 -1.19 -18.75
CA GLU A 233 8.64 -0.05 -19.36
C GLU A 233 8.44 1.08 -18.34
N LEU A 234 7.98 0.77 -17.13
CA LEU A 234 7.78 1.74 -16.05
C LEU A 234 9.10 2.42 -15.64
N LEU A 235 10.22 1.67 -15.61
CA LEU A 235 11.56 2.24 -15.41
C LEU A 235 11.96 3.18 -16.56
N SER A 236 11.71 2.81 -17.81
CA SER A 236 12.00 3.65 -18.97
C SER A 236 11.11 4.89 -19.02
N ASN A 237 9.92 4.83 -18.46
CA ASN A 237 9.00 5.95 -18.30
C ASN A 237 9.35 6.88 -17.12
N GLY A 238 10.41 6.56 -16.37
CA GLY A 238 10.99 7.54 -15.45
C GLY A 238 11.27 7.08 -14.03
N VAL A 239 10.85 5.90 -13.60
CA VAL A 239 11.14 5.40 -12.24
C VAL A 239 12.65 5.47 -11.97
N GLY A 240 13.01 6.09 -10.83
CA GLY A 240 14.37 6.55 -10.56
C GLY A 240 15.36 5.43 -10.21
N SER A 241 14.92 4.37 -9.54
CA SER A 241 15.83 3.35 -9.02
C SER A 241 15.33 1.92 -9.19
N LEU A 242 14.07 1.64 -8.82
CA LEU A 242 13.57 0.27 -8.72
C LEU A 242 12.06 0.22 -9.01
N CYS A 243 11.65 -0.73 -9.85
CA CYS A 243 10.25 -1.12 -10.03
C CYS A 243 10.06 -2.55 -9.53
N VAL A 244 9.09 -2.75 -8.65
CA VAL A 244 8.69 -4.05 -8.10
C VAL A 244 7.23 -4.28 -8.42
N ILE A 245 6.93 -5.42 -9.04
CA ILE A 245 5.55 -5.83 -9.33
C ILE A 245 5.29 -7.15 -8.61
N HIS A 246 4.26 -7.16 -7.77
CA HIS A 246 3.88 -8.33 -6.98
C HIS A 246 2.53 -8.89 -7.40
N PHE A 247 2.32 -10.15 -7.11
CA PHE A 247 1.11 -10.90 -7.38
C PHE A 247 1.08 -12.16 -6.49
N PRO A 248 -0.06 -12.86 -6.37
CA PRO A 248 -0.18 -14.00 -5.45
C PRO A 248 0.88 -15.08 -5.63
N GLU A 249 1.34 -15.32 -6.87
CA GLU A 249 2.33 -16.34 -7.20
C GLU A 249 3.78 -15.89 -6.99
N GLY A 250 4.02 -14.59 -6.65
CA GLY A 250 5.37 -14.09 -6.38
C GLY A 250 5.58 -12.61 -6.69
N GLY A 251 6.80 -12.27 -7.13
CA GLY A 251 7.15 -10.91 -7.50
C GLY A 251 8.34 -10.83 -8.44
N VAL A 252 8.37 -9.72 -9.17
CA VAL A 252 9.45 -9.34 -10.09
C VAL A 252 10.00 -7.98 -9.66
N ALA A 253 11.31 -7.86 -9.59
CA ALA A 253 12.00 -6.61 -9.32
C ALA A 253 12.98 -6.31 -10.45
N VAL A 254 12.95 -5.07 -10.96
CA VAL A 254 13.90 -4.59 -11.98
C VAL A 254 14.48 -3.27 -11.50
N SER A 255 15.81 -3.16 -11.46
CA SER A 255 16.51 -1.92 -11.11
C SER A 255 16.90 -1.13 -12.35
N LYS A 256 17.09 0.17 -12.17
CA LYS A 256 17.54 1.08 -13.24
C LYS A 256 18.93 0.71 -13.78
N ASP A 257 19.76 0.06 -12.96
CA ASP A 257 21.10 -0.40 -13.33
C ASP A 257 21.09 -1.69 -14.16
N GLY A 258 19.91 -2.21 -14.52
CA GLY A 258 19.71 -3.38 -15.38
C GLY A 258 19.70 -4.72 -14.64
N PHE A 259 19.81 -4.75 -13.29
CA PHE A 259 19.62 -5.97 -12.53
C PHE A 259 18.14 -6.32 -12.44
N SER A 260 17.83 -7.60 -12.43
CA SER A 260 16.47 -8.08 -12.23
C SER A 260 16.46 -9.37 -11.42
N ALA A 261 15.41 -9.54 -10.64
CA ALA A 261 15.15 -10.77 -9.90
C ALA A 261 13.66 -11.15 -10.04
N GLU A 262 13.41 -12.45 -9.99
CA GLU A 262 12.08 -13.05 -9.96
C GLU A 262 12.06 -14.06 -8.82
N ARG A 263 11.01 -14.02 -7.98
CA ARG A 263 10.82 -14.96 -6.88
C ARG A 263 9.38 -15.43 -6.83
N LYS A 264 9.21 -16.75 -6.77
CA LYS A 264 7.89 -17.35 -6.53
C LYS A 264 7.58 -17.29 -5.04
N SER A 265 6.34 -17.02 -4.71
CA SER A 265 5.83 -17.19 -3.34
C SER A 265 5.61 -18.68 -3.06
N ASP A 266 5.70 -19.07 -1.79
CA ASP A 266 5.25 -20.41 -1.40
C ASP A 266 3.72 -20.44 -1.39
N THR A 267 3.17 -21.47 -2.00
CA THR A 267 1.73 -21.68 -2.02
C THR A 267 1.20 -21.88 -0.60
N VAL A 268 0.23 -21.07 -0.21
CA VAL A 268 -0.57 -21.31 1.00
C VAL A 268 -1.81 -22.08 0.59
N PRO A 269 -2.11 -23.23 1.22
CA PRO A 269 -3.34 -23.95 0.94
C PRO A 269 -4.56 -23.05 1.14
N VAL A 270 -5.51 -23.08 0.22
CA VAL A 270 -6.67 -22.17 0.22
C VAL A 270 -7.46 -22.21 1.54
N GLN A 271 -7.56 -23.40 2.14
CA GLN A 271 -8.24 -23.59 3.45
C GLN A 271 -7.53 -22.93 4.64
N ASP A 272 -6.23 -22.59 4.49
CA ASP A 272 -5.43 -21.94 5.53
C ASP A 272 -5.40 -20.41 5.36
N ILE A 273 -5.90 -19.89 4.24
CA ILE A 273 -6.02 -18.46 3.99
C ILE A 273 -7.25 -17.93 4.72
N VAL A 274 -7.03 -17.07 5.71
CA VAL A 274 -8.10 -16.39 6.45
C VAL A 274 -8.57 -15.15 5.67
N SER A 275 -7.63 -14.35 5.16
CA SER A 275 -7.90 -13.16 4.35
C SER A 275 -6.69 -12.80 3.50
N SER A 276 -6.92 -12.17 2.35
CA SER A 276 -5.86 -11.56 1.53
C SER A 276 -5.79 -10.03 1.69
N VAL A 277 -6.64 -9.45 2.54
CA VAL A 277 -6.66 -7.99 2.77
C VAL A 277 -5.35 -7.57 3.44
N GLY A 278 -4.70 -6.54 2.90
CA GLY A 278 -3.42 -6.03 3.39
C GLY A 278 -2.18 -6.84 2.95
N ALA A 279 -2.33 -7.97 2.22
CA ALA A 279 -1.18 -8.74 1.76
C ALA A 279 -0.27 -7.93 0.82
N GLY A 280 -0.84 -7.06 -0.02
CA GLY A 280 -0.09 -6.13 -0.86
C GLY A 280 0.70 -5.12 -0.03
N ASP A 281 0.06 -4.51 0.99
CA ASP A 281 0.72 -3.57 1.90
C ASP A 281 1.84 -4.24 2.71
N ALA A 282 1.61 -5.49 3.16
CA ALA A 282 2.64 -6.29 3.85
C ALA A 282 3.83 -6.62 2.93
N PHE A 283 3.57 -6.90 1.65
CA PHE A 283 4.62 -7.05 0.64
C PHE A 283 5.39 -5.73 0.45
N CYS A 284 4.67 -4.62 0.30
CA CYS A 284 5.25 -3.29 0.16
C CYS A 284 6.12 -2.93 1.39
N ALA A 285 5.61 -3.15 2.61
CA ALA A 285 6.37 -2.94 3.85
C ALA A 285 7.66 -3.77 3.88
N GLY A 286 7.59 -5.04 3.47
CA GLY A 286 8.75 -5.91 3.33
C GLY A 286 9.77 -5.39 2.33
N CYS A 287 9.33 -4.92 1.15
CA CYS A 287 10.19 -4.28 0.15
C CYS A 287 10.86 -3.02 0.71
N LEU A 288 10.10 -2.12 1.35
CA LEU A 288 10.63 -0.86 1.89
C LEU A 288 11.68 -1.10 2.98
N TYR A 289 11.44 -2.09 3.86
CA TYR A 289 12.42 -2.51 4.85
C TYR A 289 13.71 -3.03 4.19
N ALA A 290 13.58 -3.96 3.25
CA ALA A 290 14.71 -4.56 2.56
C ALA A 290 15.52 -3.53 1.75
N ILE A 291 14.84 -2.58 1.07
CA ILE A 291 15.48 -1.46 0.37
C ILE A 291 16.25 -0.56 1.36
N HIS A 292 15.64 -0.25 2.52
CA HIS A 292 16.29 0.56 3.55
C HIS A 292 17.56 -0.11 4.06
N GLU A 293 17.53 -1.43 4.30
CA GLU A 293 18.62 -2.26 4.80
C GLU A 293 19.58 -2.75 3.69
N ARG A 294 19.34 -2.34 2.43
CA ARG A 294 20.21 -2.63 1.26
C ARG A 294 20.34 -4.12 0.94
N TYR A 295 19.27 -4.88 1.05
CA TYR A 295 19.21 -6.27 0.62
C TYR A 295 19.42 -6.38 -0.89
N SER A 296 19.86 -7.54 -1.38
CA SER A 296 19.83 -7.84 -2.82
C SER A 296 18.38 -7.92 -3.30
N LEU A 297 18.15 -7.81 -4.63
CA LEU A 297 16.79 -7.91 -5.19
C LEU A 297 16.13 -9.26 -4.83
N GLU A 298 16.90 -10.33 -4.84
CA GLU A 298 16.45 -11.65 -4.47
C GLU A 298 16.03 -11.72 -3.00
N GLN A 299 16.89 -11.24 -2.10
CA GLN A 299 16.60 -11.20 -0.66
C GLN A 299 15.40 -10.31 -0.35
N MET A 300 15.27 -9.19 -1.04
CA MET A 300 14.13 -8.28 -0.91
C MET A 300 12.83 -8.98 -1.29
N LEU A 301 12.77 -9.65 -2.44
CA LEU A 301 11.57 -10.37 -2.89
C LEU A 301 11.24 -11.55 -1.97
N ASP A 302 12.24 -12.29 -1.50
CA ASP A 302 12.03 -13.40 -0.54
C ASP A 302 11.46 -12.87 0.78
N PHE A 303 11.98 -11.75 1.28
CA PHE A 303 11.51 -11.09 2.50
C PHE A 303 10.08 -10.54 2.34
N ALA A 304 9.80 -9.88 1.22
CA ALA A 304 8.49 -9.31 0.92
C ALA A 304 7.41 -10.40 0.73
N ASN A 305 7.74 -11.49 0.01
CA ASN A 305 6.86 -12.65 -0.13
C ASN A 305 6.56 -13.29 1.24
N ALA A 306 7.57 -13.40 2.12
CA ALA A 306 7.36 -13.91 3.48
C ALA A 306 6.44 -12.98 4.27
N SER A 307 6.63 -11.66 4.22
CA SER A 307 5.77 -10.68 4.90
C SER A 307 4.30 -10.83 4.46
N ALA A 308 4.04 -10.86 3.16
CA ALA A 308 2.72 -11.06 2.60
C ALA A 308 2.10 -12.41 3.01
N ARG A 309 2.90 -13.49 2.99
CA ARG A 309 2.46 -14.83 3.41
C ARG A 309 1.94 -14.85 4.84
N PHE A 310 2.67 -14.27 5.79
CA PHE A 310 2.24 -14.21 7.19
C PHE A 310 0.92 -13.48 7.35
N ASN A 311 0.68 -12.43 6.56
CA ASN A 311 -0.58 -11.68 6.61
C ASN A 311 -1.80 -12.52 6.20
N LEU A 312 -1.65 -13.51 5.31
CA LEU A 312 -2.76 -14.36 4.84
C LEU A 312 -3.44 -15.18 5.95
N TYR A 313 -2.79 -15.37 7.10
CA TYR A 313 -3.32 -16.13 8.23
C TYR A 313 -4.14 -15.28 9.21
N SER A 314 -4.37 -14.00 8.89
CA SER A 314 -5.14 -13.08 9.72
C SER A 314 -6.38 -12.54 9.00
N ALA A 315 -7.39 -12.14 9.78
CA ALA A 315 -8.62 -11.56 9.24
C ALA A 315 -8.48 -10.08 8.89
N THR A 316 -7.57 -9.36 9.56
CA THR A 316 -7.33 -7.92 9.36
C THR A 316 -6.12 -7.66 8.47
N SER A 317 -5.97 -6.42 8.03
CA SER A 317 -4.90 -6.01 7.12
C SER A 317 -3.50 -6.11 7.72
N THR A 318 -3.36 -6.08 9.04
CA THR A 318 -2.04 -5.98 9.70
C THR A 318 -1.82 -6.95 10.86
N GLU A 319 -2.86 -7.61 11.41
CA GLU A 319 -2.69 -8.49 12.58
C GLU A 319 -1.70 -9.63 12.34
N GLY A 320 -1.69 -10.17 11.11
CA GLY A 320 -0.79 -11.25 10.71
C GLY A 320 0.66 -10.82 10.46
N ALA A 321 0.98 -9.52 10.52
CA ALA A 321 2.34 -9.03 10.23
C ALA A 321 3.38 -9.68 11.15
N PRO A 322 4.46 -10.25 10.58
CA PRO A 322 5.47 -11.00 11.32
C PRO A 322 6.51 -10.09 11.97
N THR A 323 7.23 -10.63 12.96
CA THR A 323 8.48 -10.04 13.41
C THR A 323 9.64 -10.39 12.46
N LEU A 324 10.72 -9.61 12.52
CA LEU A 324 11.95 -9.88 11.76
C LEU A 324 12.51 -11.29 12.05
N GLU A 325 12.43 -11.74 13.30
CA GLU A 325 12.84 -13.07 13.70
C GLU A 325 12.01 -14.17 13.01
N GLN A 326 10.68 -14.02 13.00
CA GLN A 326 9.77 -14.96 12.34
C GLN A 326 10.05 -15.06 10.83
N ILE A 327 10.28 -13.93 10.15
CA ILE A 327 10.66 -13.95 8.73
C ILE A 327 11.99 -14.67 8.54
N ASN A 328 13.01 -14.31 9.32
CA ASN A 328 14.32 -14.92 9.19
C ASN A 328 14.31 -16.43 9.46
N ASP A 329 13.53 -16.87 10.45
CA ASP A 329 13.41 -18.31 10.75
C ASP A 329 12.69 -19.05 9.62
N TYR A 330 11.61 -18.46 9.08
CA TYR A 330 10.93 -19.00 7.91
C TYR A 330 11.87 -19.12 6.70
N LEU A 331 12.64 -18.08 6.40
CA LEU A 331 13.55 -18.08 5.25
C LEU A 331 14.72 -19.08 5.41
N LYS A 332 15.14 -19.43 6.63
CA LYS A 332 16.13 -20.49 6.87
C LYS A 332 15.60 -21.90 6.55
N THR A 333 14.28 -22.08 6.48
CA THR A 333 13.67 -23.38 6.15
C THR A 333 13.57 -23.64 4.66
N LYS A 334 13.91 -22.66 3.84
CA LYS A 334 13.98 -22.72 2.37
C LYS A 334 15.37 -23.05 1.91
#